data_7c6b82c5777baf205dd15d69db3a7e86
#
_entry.id   7c6b82c5777baf205dd15d69db3a7e86
#
_cell.length_a   1.000
_cell.length_b   1.000
_cell.length_c   1.000
_cell.angle_alpha   90.00
_cell.angle_beta   90.00
_cell.angle_gamma   90.00
#
_symmetry.space_group_name_H-M   'P 1'
#
loop_
_entity.id
_entity.type
_entity.pdbx_description
1 polymer ?
#
loop_
_entity_poly.entity_id
_entity_poly.type
_entity_poly.pdbx_seq_one_letter_code
_entity_poly.pdbx_strand_id
1 'polypeptide(L)'
;NIAFVNSTRRWGGVKTWCLNIGKALEERGHGGYVYGRPGPFPKKAQELGLNAQEVRFGVDGNPLTIWFFLQEFRKHNIDVCICNVSKDLRTAGIAAKFLGIPIIHRLGDPGDLKNRFKTWATQYFLNPRLLACSEFCKAGLIRSVPMLGKYDFQAITLEFFLPDTPSTIHKPRVVITSCQLDRDKGHKDMFYALKKVREQGVDFRCIVVGTGPDEQLVKEQCSSMGLDDITTFTGHVSNVQEQLGKGDIYVLPSYCEALGIALEEAMAQGLACIARRSGGVPEIWPTDQGSLLVQAHDDGSNMAEALYSLLTLPGEALLGIKKDFYARAVQGFHVEEQARKVEEWLFNIY
;
A
#
# COMPACT_ATOMS: atom_id res chain seq x y z
N ASN A 1 -13.75 16.36 -13.53
CA ASN A 1 -12.60 16.85 -12.77
C ASN A 1 -12.65 16.28 -11.34
N ILE A 2 -11.56 15.63 -10.91
CA ILE A 2 -11.49 14.88 -9.66
C ILE A 2 -10.46 15.54 -8.73
N ALA A 3 -10.88 15.94 -7.53
CA ALA A 3 -9.99 16.48 -6.51
C ALA A 3 -9.49 15.37 -5.58
N PHE A 4 -8.17 15.20 -5.50
CA PHE A 4 -7.49 14.31 -4.55
C PHE A 4 -6.91 15.14 -3.41
N VAL A 5 -7.48 15.03 -2.22
CA VAL A 5 -7.07 15.82 -1.06
C VAL A 5 -6.36 14.96 -0.03
N ASN A 6 -5.14 15.37 0.38
CA ASN A 6 -4.37 14.65 1.40
C ASN A 6 -3.60 15.62 2.31
N SER A 7 -4.05 15.79 3.54
CA SER A 7 -3.44 16.66 4.55
C SER A 7 -2.37 15.99 5.43
N THR A 8 -1.99 14.73 5.17
CA THR A 8 -0.97 14.04 5.96
C THR A 8 0.42 14.62 5.71
N ARG A 9 1.31 14.53 6.72
CA ARG A 9 2.71 14.98 6.58
C ARG A 9 3.61 13.87 6.03
N ARG A 10 3.41 12.63 6.52
CA ARG A 10 4.26 11.48 6.15
C ARG A 10 3.89 10.98 4.76
N TRP A 11 4.87 10.49 4.04
CA TRP A 11 4.65 9.71 2.82
C TRP A 11 4.09 8.33 3.18
N GLY A 12 3.31 7.73 2.32
CA GLY A 12 2.73 6.41 2.52
C GLY A 12 1.87 6.00 1.32
N GLY A 13 1.44 4.76 1.26
CA GLY A 13 0.69 4.16 0.16
C GLY A 13 -0.55 4.93 -0.28
N VAL A 14 -1.19 5.65 0.65
CA VAL A 14 -2.33 6.54 0.32
C VAL A 14 -1.94 7.63 -0.68
N LYS A 15 -0.74 8.22 -0.56
CA LYS A 15 -0.25 9.26 -1.48
C LYS A 15 0.16 8.65 -2.82
N THR A 16 0.81 7.51 -2.79
CA THR A 16 1.15 6.75 -4.00
C THR A 16 -0.10 6.42 -4.79
N TRP A 17 -1.12 5.89 -4.13
CA TRP A 17 -2.43 5.63 -4.74
C TRP A 17 -3.04 6.88 -5.40
N CYS A 18 -3.07 8.02 -4.69
CA CYS A 18 -3.61 9.26 -5.26
C CYS A 18 -2.90 9.69 -6.55
N LEU A 19 -1.58 9.52 -6.61
CA LEU A 19 -0.78 9.89 -7.77
C LEU A 19 -1.00 8.94 -8.94
N ASN A 20 -0.95 7.64 -8.68
CA ASN A 20 -1.09 6.62 -9.72
C ASN A 20 -2.49 6.64 -10.33
N ILE A 21 -3.55 6.57 -9.48
CA ILE A 21 -4.94 6.66 -9.94
C ILE A 21 -5.23 8.01 -10.59
N GLY A 22 -4.72 9.10 -10.01
CA GLY A 22 -4.88 10.43 -10.61
C GLY A 22 -4.29 10.50 -12.01
N LYS A 23 -3.08 9.95 -12.20
CA LYS A 23 -2.41 9.90 -13.52
C LYS A 23 -3.15 8.99 -14.49
N ALA A 24 -3.55 7.79 -14.08
CA ALA A 24 -4.27 6.87 -14.94
C ALA A 24 -5.66 7.41 -15.34
N LEU A 25 -6.36 8.10 -14.46
CA LEU A 25 -7.63 8.76 -14.80
C LEU A 25 -7.42 9.95 -15.73
N GLU A 26 -6.30 10.69 -15.61
CA GLU A 26 -5.96 11.76 -16.57
C GLU A 26 -5.72 11.20 -17.97
N GLU A 27 -5.01 10.09 -18.10
CA GLU A 27 -4.78 9.38 -19.37
C GLU A 27 -6.08 8.86 -19.99
N ARG A 28 -7.12 8.67 -19.19
CA ARG A 28 -8.48 8.32 -19.61
C ARG A 28 -9.38 9.54 -19.91
N GLY A 29 -8.82 10.76 -19.85
CA GLY A 29 -9.49 12.01 -20.21
C GLY A 29 -10.14 12.76 -19.05
N HIS A 30 -9.89 12.38 -17.79
CA HIS A 30 -10.37 13.10 -16.62
C HIS A 30 -9.33 14.13 -16.15
N GLY A 31 -9.78 15.27 -15.60
CA GLY A 31 -8.89 16.24 -14.95
C GLY A 31 -8.53 15.81 -13.54
N GLY A 32 -7.24 15.58 -13.26
CA GLY A 32 -6.72 15.24 -11.94
C GLY A 32 -6.20 16.48 -11.19
N TYR A 33 -6.77 16.79 -10.01
CA TYR A 33 -6.38 17.93 -9.16
C TYR A 33 -5.93 17.45 -7.80
N VAL A 34 -4.64 17.64 -7.48
CA VAL A 34 -4.01 17.15 -6.24
C VAL A 34 -3.82 18.31 -5.26
N TYR A 35 -4.38 18.19 -4.06
CA TYR A 35 -4.25 19.17 -2.98
C TYR A 35 -3.53 18.54 -1.79
N GLY A 36 -2.34 19.03 -1.48
CA GLY A 36 -1.50 18.49 -0.41
C GLY A 36 -0.82 19.57 0.44
N ARG A 37 -0.24 19.17 1.58
CA ARG A 37 0.63 20.06 2.32
C ARG A 37 1.88 20.37 1.50
N PRO A 38 2.51 21.57 1.71
CA PRO A 38 3.83 21.86 1.15
C PRO A 38 4.81 20.70 1.38
N GLY A 39 5.46 20.24 0.31
CA GLY A 39 6.41 19.14 0.36
C GLY A 39 6.38 18.19 -0.85
N PRO A 40 6.85 16.94 -0.67
CA PRO A 40 7.08 16.02 -1.79
C PRO A 40 5.81 15.62 -2.57
N PHE A 41 4.65 15.57 -1.92
CA PHE A 41 3.43 15.05 -2.53
C PHE A 41 2.90 15.92 -3.69
N PRO A 42 2.67 17.25 -3.52
CA PRO A 42 2.28 18.11 -4.64
C PRO A 42 3.37 18.20 -5.71
N LYS A 43 4.64 18.20 -5.32
CA LYS A 43 5.77 18.26 -6.28
C LYS A 43 5.78 17.04 -7.19
N LYS A 44 5.64 15.84 -6.61
CA LYS A 44 5.61 14.60 -7.39
C LYS A 44 4.37 14.52 -8.28
N ALA A 45 3.24 15.08 -7.84
CA ALA A 45 2.05 15.21 -8.69
C ALA A 45 2.34 16.08 -9.93
N GLN A 46 3.02 17.22 -9.74
CA GLN A 46 3.42 18.09 -10.86
C GLN A 46 4.41 17.40 -11.82
N GLU A 47 5.38 16.65 -11.29
CA GLU A 47 6.31 15.85 -12.10
C GLU A 47 5.60 14.81 -12.96
N LEU A 48 4.46 14.29 -12.51
CA LEU A 48 3.59 13.37 -13.24
C LEU A 48 2.62 14.07 -14.21
N GLY A 49 2.64 15.41 -14.29
CA GLY A 49 1.76 16.21 -15.15
C GLY A 49 0.42 16.55 -14.54
N LEU A 50 0.11 16.11 -13.31
CA LEU A 50 -1.16 16.42 -12.64
C LEU A 50 -1.21 17.88 -12.17
N ASN A 51 -2.42 18.45 -12.17
CA ASN A 51 -2.63 19.75 -11.54
C ASN A 51 -2.47 19.62 -10.03
N ALA A 52 -1.48 20.30 -9.46
CA ALA A 52 -1.20 20.15 -8.03
C ALA A 52 -1.01 21.49 -7.34
N GLN A 53 -1.58 21.60 -6.14
CA GLN A 53 -1.52 22.81 -5.33
C GLN A 53 -1.16 22.50 -3.88
N GLU A 54 -0.26 23.33 -3.33
CA GLU A 54 0.12 23.29 -1.92
C GLU A 54 -0.94 24.01 -1.06
N VAL A 55 -1.38 23.34 0.01
CA VAL A 55 -2.43 23.83 0.91
C VAL A 55 -1.93 23.88 2.36
N ARG A 56 -2.11 25.01 3.02
CA ARG A 56 -1.91 25.15 4.46
C ARG A 56 -3.20 24.81 5.21
N PHE A 57 -3.39 23.53 5.56
CA PHE A 57 -4.63 23.04 6.16
C PHE A 57 -5.00 23.62 7.54
N GLY A 58 -4.08 24.29 8.23
CA GLY A 58 -4.37 24.87 9.55
C GLY A 58 -4.81 23.83 10.59
N VAL A 59 -5.70 24.25 11.51
CA VAL A 59 -6.38 23.36 12.46
C VAL A 59 -7.52 22.58 11.79
N ASP A 60 -8.05 21.57 12.48
CA ASP A 60 -9.14 20.75 11.98
C ASP A 60 -10.44 21.59 11.84
N GLY A 61 -11.08 21.54 10.67
CA GLY A 61 -12.28 22.34 10.37
C GLY A 61 -12.00 23.85 10.16
N ASN A 62 -10.77 24.23 9.81
CA ASN A 62 -10.41 25.65 9.62
C ASN A 62 -11.28 26.33 8.53
N PRO A 63 -12.04 27.39 8.87
CA PRO A 63 -12.90 28.08 7.92
C PRO A 63 -12.18 28.68 6.71
N LEU A 64 -10.93 29.17 6.90
CA LEU A 64 -10.13 29.69 5.78
C LEU A 64 -9.74 28.60 4.79
N THR A 65 -9.47 27.39 5.28
CA THR A 65 -9.20 26.24 4.41
C THR A 65 -10.44 25.78 3.69
N ILE A 66 -11.60 25.80 4.36
CA ILE A 66 -12.90 25.47 3.72
C ILE A 66 -13.21 26.49 2.63
N TRP A 67 -13.07 27.79 2.93
CA TRP A 67 -13.26 28.87 1.94
C TRP A 67 -12.32 28.73 0.74
N PHE A 68 -11.03 28.40 0.97
CA PHE A 68 -10.07 28.11 -0.09
C PHE A 68 -10.59 26.99 -1.01
N PHE A 69 -11.03 25.86 -0.45
CA PHE A 69 -11.56 24.75 -1.26
C PHE A 69 -12.87 25.12 -1.99
N LEU A 70 -13.73 25.96 -1.42
CA LEU A 70 -14.91 26.47 -2.11
C LEU A 70 -14.54 27.26 -3.38
N GLN A 71 -13.47 28.08 -3.32
CA GLN A 71 -12.98 28.83 -4.47
C GLN A 71 -12.32 27.91 -5.52
N GLU A 72 -11.42 27.03 -5.07
CA GLU A 72 -10.71 26.11 -5.97
C GLU A 72 -11.66 25.15 -6.68
N PHE A 73 -12.64 24.59 -5.98
CA PHE A 73 -13.59 23.64 -6.57
C PHE A 73 -14.50 24.31 -7.60
N ARG A 74 -14.92 25.55 -7.37
CA ARG A 74 -15.65 26.32 -8.37
C ARG A 74 -14.79 26.67 -9.57
N LYS A 75 -13.57 27.18 -9.33
CA LYS A 75 -12.62 27.61 -10.37
C LYS A 75 -12.28 26.48 -11.33
N HIS A 76 -12.12 25.27 -10.80
CA HIS A 76 -11.70 24.11 -11.58
C HIS A 76 -12.85 23.17 -11.96
N ASN A 77 -14.12 23.57 -11.70
CA ASN A 77 -15.31 22.75 -11.97
C ASN A 77 -15.11 21.30 -11.46
N ILE A 78 -14.80 21.14 -10.18
CA ILE A 78 -14.58 19.83 -9.58
C ILE A 78 -15.93 19.08 -9.49
N ASP A 79 -15.94 17.86 -10.04
CA ASP A 79 -17.12 17.00 -10.06
C ASP A 79 -17.14 15.99 -8.91
N VAL A 80 -15.95 15.57 -8.43
CA VAL A 80 -15.81 14.59 -7.31
C VAL A 80 -14.69 15.01 -6.38
N CYS A 81 -14.88 14.88 -5.06
CA CYS A 81 -13.87 15.15 -4.05
C CYS A 81 -13.48 13.88 -3.29
N ILE A 82 -12.24 13.41 -3.46
CA ILE A 82 -11.67 12.26 -2.74
C ILE A 82 -10.86 12.76 -1.55
N CYS A 83 -11.33 12.47 -0.35
CA CYS A 83 -10.70 12.77 0.93
C CYS A 83 -10.01 11.53 1.50
N ASN A 84 -8.73 11.64 1.84
CA ASN A 84 -7.92 10.49 2.27
C ASN A 84 -7.79 10.32 3.79
N VAL A 85 -8.09 11.35 4.56
CA VAL A 85 -8.13 11.28 6.02
C VAL A 85 -9.27 12.13 6.57
N SER A 86 -9.66 11.84 7.79
CA SER A 86 -10.78 12.54 8.45
C SER A 86 -10.64 14.07 8.51
N LYS A 87 -9.42 14.61 8.47
CA LYS A 87 -9.18 16.06 8.40
C LYS A 87 -9.53 16.62 7.03
N ASP A 88 -9.24 15.89 5.96
CA ASP A 88 -9.59 16.30 4.59
C ASP A 88 -11.11 16.37 4.45
N LEU A 89 -11.80 15.38 5.04
CA LEU A 89 -13.26 15.34 5.08
C LEU A 89 -13.85 16.58 5.79
N ARG A 90 -13.23 17.03 6.89
CA ARG A 90 -13.68 18.21 7.67
C ARG A 90 -13.16 19.55 7.13
N THR A 91 -12.51 19.56 5.97
CA THR A 91 -12.11 20.79 5.26
C THR A 91 -12.65 20.76 3.82
N ALA A 92 -12.00 20.04 2.92
CA ALA A 92 -12.43 19.90 1.53
C ALA A 92 -13.80 19.21 1.39
N GLY A 93 -14.09 18.18 2.21
CA GLY A 93 -15.38 17.51 2.21
C GLY A 93 -16.54 18.45 2.61
N ILE A 94 -16.33 19.35 3.58
CA ILE A 94 -17.34 20.38 3.91
C ILE A 94 -17.54 21.32 2.73
N ALA A 95 -16.47 21.77 2.06
CA ALA A 95 -16.59 22.62 0.89
C ALA A 95 -17.34 21.92 -0.26
N ALA A 96 -17.01 20.65 -0.52
CA ALA A 96 -17.68 19.81 -1.50
C ALA A 96 -19.20 19.69 -1.19
N LYS A 97 -19.55 19.43 0.08
CA LYS A 97 -20.96 19.35 0.52
C LYS A 97 -21.74 20.64 0.22
N PHE A 98 -21.15 21.81 0.50
CA PHE A 98 -21.79 23.10 0.20
C PHE A 98 -21.97 23.36 -1.30
N LEU A 99 -21.15 22.74 -2.14
CA LEU A 99 -21.23 22.85 -3.60
C LEU A 99 -22.06 21.73 -4.25
N GLY A 100 -22.59 20.79 -3.46
CA GLY A 100 -23.30 19.63 -3.99
C GLY A 100 -22.39 18.60 -4.67
N ILE A 101 -21.07 18.69 -4.48
CA ILE A 101 -20.08 17.78 -5.07
C ILE A 101 -20.07 16.47 -4.28
N PRO A 102 -20.19 15.29 -4.95
CA PRO A 102 -20.02 13.98 -4.32
C PRO A 102 -18.69 13.83 -3.60
N ILE A 103 -18.75 13.24 -2.39
CA ILE A 103 -17.60 13.07 -1.53
C ILE A 103 -17.28 11.59 -1.42
N ILE A 104 -15.99 11.25 -1.59
CA ILE A 104 -15.45 9.93 -1.32
C ILE A 104 -14.51 10.03 -0.12
N HIS A 105 -14.68 9.17 0.86
CA HIS A 105 -13.74 9.02 1.97
C HIS A 105 -12.95 7.73 1.79
N ARG A 106 -11.69 7.86 1.37
CA ARG A 106 -10.78 6.74 1.21
C ARG A 106 -10.14 6.38 2.56
N LEU A 107 -10.16 5.10 2.89
CA LEU A 107 -9.70 4.53 4.15
C LEU A 107 -8.67 3.43 3.86
N GLY A 108 -7.48 3.54 4.40
CA GLY A 108 -6.35 2.66 4.09
C GLY A 108 -6.04 1.64 5.17
N ASP A 109 -6.62 1.79 6.38
CA ASP A 109 -6.36 0.92 7.53
C ASP A 109 -7.63 0.66 8.34
N PRO A 110 -7.84 -0.55 8.90
CA PRO A 110 -8.97 -0.84 9.79
C PRO A 110 -9.08 0.09 11.01
N GLY A 111 -7.97 0.71 11.42
CA GLY A 111 -7.90 1.67 12.53
C GLY A 111 -8.07 3.13 12.17
N ASP A 112 -8.27 3.49 10.89
CA ASP A 112 -8.38 4.89 10.43
C ASP A 112 -9.54 5.65 11.07
N LEU A 113 -10.60 4.94 11.43
CA LEU A 113 -11.75 5.51 12.11
C LEU A 113 -11.99 4.85 13.47
N LYS A 114 -12.26 5.70 14.46
CA LYS A 114 -12.65 5.27 15.80
C LYS A 114 -14.12 5.57 16.03
N ASN A 115 -14.84 4.70 16.73
CA ASN A 115 -16.24 4.89 17.09
C ASN A 115 -16.40 6.00 18.15
N ARG A 116 -16.42 7.25 17.68
CA ARG A 116 -16.54 8.47 18.49
C ARG A 116 -17.64 9.35 17.91
N PHE A 117 -18.27 10.16 18.75
CA PHE A 117 -19.30 11.11 18.32
C PHE A 117 -18.84 11.99 17.14
N LYS A 118 -17.59 12.49 17.16
CA LYS A 118 -17.02 13.28 16.06
C LYS A 118 -17.00 12.53 14.73
N THR A 119 -16.63 11.24 14.75
CA THR A 119 -16.64 10.38 13.55
C THR A 119 -18.07 10.21 13.05
N TRP A 120 -18.98 9.85 13.96
CA TRP A 120 -20.39 9.68 13.65
C TRP A 120 -20.99 10.94 13.02
N ALA A 121 -20.83 12.09 13.68
CA ALA A 121 -21.36 13.38 13.21
C ALA A 121 -20.80 13.77 11.84
N THR A 122 -19.46 13.58 11.63
CA THR A 122 -18.81 13.91 10.36
C THR A 122 -19.34 13.03 9.22
N GLN A 123 -19.41 11.71 9.43
CA GLN A 123 -19.91 10.77 8.41
C GLN A 123 -21.39 11.03 8.09
N TYR A 124 -22.22 11.20 9.13
CA TYR A 124 -23.65 11.47 8.98
C TYR A 124 -23.93 12.77 8.21
N PHE A 125 -23.27 13.87 8.58
CA PHE A 125 -23.47 15.18 7.95
C PHE A 125 -23.00 15.22 6.50
N LEU A 126 -21.81 14.69 6.23
CA LEU A 126 -21.20 14.73 4.90
C LEU A 126 -21.72 13.63 3.98
N ASN A 127 -22.17 12.52 4.54
CA ASN A 127 -22.68 11.35 3.83
C ASN A 127 -21.76 10.91 2.66
N PRO A 128 -20.45 10.66 2.90
CA PRO A 128 -19.56 10.28 1.83
C PRO A 128 -19.79 8.83 1.38
N ARG A 129 -19.49 8.53 0.15
CA ARG A 129 -19.21 7.13 -0.27
C ARG A 129 -17.86 6.71 0.31
N LEU A 130 -17.70 5.42 0.61
CA LEU A 130 -16.51 4.90 1.28
C LEU A 130 -15.71 4.02 0.33
N LEU A 131 -14.39 4.19 0.36
CA LEU A 131 -13.45 3.40 -0.44
C LEU A 131 -12.38 2.80 0.47
N ALA A 132 -12.33 1.47 0.60
CA ALA A 132 -11.26 0.76 1.29
C ALA A 132 -10.22 0.20 0.31
N CYS A 133 -9.02 -0.10 0.81
CA CYS A 133 -7.97 -0.75 0.02
C CYS A 133 -8.15 -2.28 -0.09
N SER A 134 -8.97 -2.89 0.79
CA SER A 134 -9.24 -4.35 0.82
C SER A 134 -10.57 -4.64 1.49
N GLU A 135 -11.14 -5.83 1.26
CA GLU A 135 -12.33 -6.30 1.99
C GLU A 135 -12.01 -6.49 3.48
N PHE A 136 -10.79 -6.91 3.83
CA PHE A 136 -10.33 -6.96 5.22
C PHE A 136 -10.39 -5.58 5.89
N CYS A 137 -9.87 -4.55 5.22
CA CYS A 137 -9.91 -3.17 5.73
C CYS A 137 -11.37 -2.70 5.92
N LYS A 138 -12.23 -2.91 4.92
CA LYS A 138 -13.66 -2.61 4.96
C LYS A 138 -14.36 -3.32 6.13
N ALA A 139 -14.18 -4.63 6.27
CA ALA A 139 -14.76 -5.41 7.36
C ALA A 139 -14.27 -4.94 8.74
N GLY A 140 -12.98 -4.62 8.87
CA GLY A 140 -12.39 -4.08 10.10
C GLY A 140 -12.97 -2.71 10.49
N LEU A 141 -13.15 -1.82 9.51
CA LEU A 141 -13.77 -0.51 9.71
C LEU A 141 -15.24 -0.63 10.13
N ILE A 142 -16.02 -1.50 9.49
CA ILE A 142 -17.41 -1.75 9.87
C ILE A 142 -17.50 -2.34 11.28
N ARG A 143 -16.58 -3.27 11.64
CA ARG A 143 -16.51 -3.82 13.00
C ARG A 143 -16.21 -2.73 14.04
N SER A 144 -15.27 -1.83 13.73
CA SER A 144 -14.89 -0.73 14.62
C SER A 144 -15.95 0.37 14.71
N VAL A 145 -16.65 0.65 13.61
CA VAL A 145 -17.65 1.72 13.48
C VAL A 145 -18.87 1.18 12.71
N PRO A 146 -19.82 0.48 13.38
CA PRO A 146 -20.90 -0.27 12.73
C PRO A 146 -21.81 0.54 11.79
N MET A 147 -21.95 1.85 12.04
CA MET A 147 -22.74 2.72 11.17
C MET A 147 -22.23 2.74 9.71
N LEU A 148 -20.93 2.46 9.48
CA LEU A 148 -20.34 2.50 8.13
C LEU A 148 -20.94 1.42 7.21
N GLY A 149 -21.49 0.34 7.75
CA GLY A 149 -22.16 -0.70 6.96
C GLY A 149 -23.43 -0.23 6.23
N LYS A 150 -23.92 0.98 6.52
CA LYS A 150 -25.08 1.60 5.83
C LYS A 150 -24.68 2.47 4.63
N TYR A 151 -23.39 2.71 4.44
CA TYR A 151 -22.86 3.54 3.35
C TYR A 151 -22.57 2.68 2.11
N ASP A 152 -22.55 3.33 0.95
CA ASP A 152 -21.94 2.73 -0.23
C ASP A 152 -20.44 2.60 0.02
N PHE A 153 -19.99 1.36 0.23
CA PHE A 153 -18.65 1.05 0.69
C PHE A 153 -18.00 0.01 -0.24
N GLN A 154 -17.08 0.46 -1.09
CA GLN A 154 -16.33 -0.39 -2.01
C GLN A 154 -14.93 -0.68 -1.49
N ALA A 155 -14.38 -1.82 -1.90
CA ALA A 155 -12.98 -2.15 -1.73
C ALA A 155 -12.32 -2.25 -3.11
N ILE A 156 -11.31 -1.39 -3.35
CA ILE A 156 -10.51 -1.38 -4.58
C ILE A 156 -9.05 -1.45 -4.16
N THR A 157 -8.34 -2.48 -4.62
CA THR A 157 -6.92 -2.72 -4.32
C THR A 157 -6.04 -1.60 -4.86
N LEU A 158 -4.79 -1.59 -4.44
CA LEU A 158 -3.77 -0.68 -4.96
C LEU A 158 -3.29 -1.13 -6.34
N GLU A 159 -2.59 -0.24 -7.03
CA GLU A 159 -2.12 -0.45 -8.39
C GLU A 159 -0.63 -0.15 -8.52
N PHE A 160 0.01 -0.81 -9.48
CA PHE A 160 1.43 -0.63 -9.79
C PHE A 160 1.69 -0.59 -11.28
N PHE A 161 2.75 0.13 -11.67
CA PHE A 161 3.35 -0.02 -12.98
C PHE A 161 4.17 -1.31 -12.99
N LEU A 162 3.90 -2.17 -13.96
CA LEU A 162 4.55 -3.47 -14.11
C LEU A 162 5.75 -3.34 -15.05
N PRO A 163 6.93 -3.91 -14.72
CA PRO A 163 7.99 -4.06 -15.70
C PRO A 163 7.60 -5.07 -16.79
N ASP A 164 8.15 -4.93 -17.96
CA ASP A 164 7.84 -5.80 -19.11
C ASP A 164 8.23 -7.27 -18.87
N THR A 165 9.20 -7.52 -18.01
CA THR A 165 9.70 -8.87 -17.72
C THR A 165 10.03 -9.06 -16.24
N PRO A 166 9.76 -10.27 -15.68
CA PRO A 166 10.19 -10.61 -14.33
C PRO A 166 11.70 -10.57 -14.19
N SER A 167 12.19 -10.31 -12.98
CA SER A 167 13.63 -10.34 -12.67
C SER A 167 14.27 -11.70 -12.95
N THR A 168 15.54 -11.70 -13.33
CA THR A 168 16.38 -12.91 -13.53
C THR A 168 16.71 -13.57 -12.18
N ILE A 169 17.28 -14.79 -12.22
CA ILE A 169 17.72 -15.50 -11.00
C ILE A 169 19.19 -15.18 -10.72
N HIS A 170 19.47 -14.80 -9.48
CA HIS A 170 20.83 -14.51 -8.99
C HIS A 170 21.56 -15.76 -8.47
N LYS A 171 22.87 -15.70 -8.43
CA LYS A 171 23.76 -16.71 -7.82
C LYS A 171 24.84 -16.02 -6.98
N PRO A 172 24.85 -16.17 -5.63
CA PRO A 172 23.82 -16.84 -4.83
C PRO A 172 22.43 -16.14 -4.93
N ARG A 173 21.37 -16.87 -4.59
CA ARG A 173 20.00 -16.31 -4.58
C ARG A 173 19.87 -15.21 -3.55
N VAL A 174 18.98 -14.26 -3.83
CA VAL A 174 18.78 -13.10 -3.00
C VAL A 174 17.36 -13.10 -2.42
N VAL A 175 17.29 -13.16 -1.09
CA VAL A 175 16.07 -12.94 -0.31
C VAL A 175 15.96 -11.45 -0.02
N ILE A 176 14.80 -10.85 -0.24
CA ILE A 176 14.59 -9.42 -0.03
C ILE A 176 13.29 -9.17 0.74
N THR A 177 13.32 -8.16 1.62
CA THR A 177 12.13 -7.59 2.25
C THR A 177 12.17 -6.08 2.17
N SER A 178 11.00 -5.44 2.02
CA SER A 178 10.87 -3.99 1.98
C SER A 178 9.68 -3.54 2.84
N CYS A 179 9.97 -2.91 3.97
CA CYS A 179 8.95 -2.34 4.85
C CYS A 179 9.55 -1.36 5.85
N GLN A 180 8.70 -0.72 6.62
CA GLN A 180 9.14 0.07 7.76
C GLN A 180 9.78 -0.87 8.81
N LEU A 181 10.93 -0.48 9.37
CA LEU A 181 11.59 -1.26 10.42
C LEU A 181 10.90 -0.99 11.77
N ASP A 182 9.86 -1.75 12.03
CA ASP A 182 8.99 -1.71 13.20
C ASP A 182 8.76 -3.14 13.71
N ARG A 183 8.50 -3.31 15.00
CA ARG A 183 8.29 -4.62 15.65
C ARG A 183 7.15 -5.41 15.02
N ASP A 184 6.09 -4.72 14.59
CA ASP A 184 4.91 -5.34 13.99
C ASP A 184 5.18 -5.93 12.60
N LYS A 185 6.35 -5.64 12.02
CA LYS A 185 6.75 -6.14 10.70
C LYS A 185 7.46 -7.50 10.73
N GLY A 186 7.59 -8.15 11.87
CA GLY A 186 7.98 -9.57 12.00
C GLY A 186 9.41 -9.92 11.56
N HIS A 187 10.33 -8.95 11.47
CA HIS A 187 11.72 -9.19 11.05
C HIS A 187 12.42 -10.27 11.88
N LYS A 188 12.10 -10.37 13.18
CA LYS A 188 12.67 -11.38 14.07
C LYS A 188 12.40 -12.80 13.56
N ASP A 189 11.18 -13.09 13.16
CA ASP A 189 10.79 -14.42 12.70
C ASP A 189 11.41 -14.71 11.33
N MET A 190 11.53 -13.69 10.47
CA MET A 190 12.25 -13.82 9.20
C MET A 190 13.72 -14.16 9.43
N PHE A 191 14.42 -13.45 10.33
CA PHE A 191 15.82 -13.77 10.63
C PHE A 191 15.99 -15.15 11.25
N TYR A 192 15.06 -15.56 12.12
CA TYR A 192 15.04 -16.93 12.64
C TYR A 192 14.92 -17.95 11.48
N ALA A 193 14.02 -17.72 10.54
CA ALA A 193 13.85 -18.58 9.37
C ALA A 193 15.11 -18.62 8.50
N LEU A 194 15.75 -17.48 8.22
CA LEU A 194 16.99 -17.38 7.46
C LEU A 194 18.14 -18.12 8.15
N LYS A 195 18.27 -18.00 9.49
CA LYS A 195 19.23 -18.73 10.29
C LYS A 195 19.06 -20.25 10.12
N LYS A 196 17.80 -20.73 10.24
CA LYS A 196 17.49 -22.16 10.08
C LYS A 196 17.87 -22.70 8.71
N VAL A 197 17.64 -21.93 7.65
CA VAL A 197 18.04 -22.32 6.28
C VAL A 197 19.55 -22.30 6.11
N ARG A 198 20.25 -21.33 6.69
CA ARG A 198 21.72 -21.26 6.67
C ARG A 198 22.36 -22.43 7.41
N GLU A 199 21.80 -22.83 8.56
CA GLU A 199 22.25 -24.01 9.33
C GLU A 199 22.15 -25.32 8.53
N GLN A 200 21.32 -25.37 7.48
CA GLN A 200 21.19 -26.49 6.54
C GLN A 200 22.19 -26.40 5.36
N GLY A 201 23.12 -25.44 5.38
CA GLY A 201 24.17 -25.29 4.38
C GLY A 201 23.75 -24.62 3.07
N VAL A 202 22.60 -23.95 3.03
CA VAL A 202 22.12 -23.24 1.85
C VAL A 202 22.81 -21.87 1.77
N ASP A 203 23.40 -21.54 0.61
CA ASP A 203 24.02 -20.24 0.34
C ASP A 203 23.01 -19.26 -0.29
N PHE A 204 22.89 -18.08 0.31
CA PHE A 204 22.04 -17.00 -0.15
C PHE A 204 22.49 -15.63 0.39
N ARG A 205 21.94 -14.56 -0.12
CA ARG A 205 22.07 -13.20 0.40
C ARG A 205 20.72 -12.69 0.88
N CYS A 206 20.74 -11.71 1.80
CA CYS A 206 19.54 -11.03 2.29
C CYS A 206 19.67 -9.52 2.10
N ILE A 207 18.61 -8.88 1.62
CA ILE A 207 18.51 -7.41 1.51
C ILE A 207 17.30 -6.97 2.33
N VAL A 208 17.53 -6.04 3.26
CA VAL A 208 16.47 -5.40 4.07
C VAL A 208 16.36 -3.95 3.66
N VAL A 209 15.25 -3.60 3.01
CA VAL A 209 14.98 -2.26 2.49
C VAL A 209 14.05 -1.52 3.43
N GLY A 210 14.47 -0.34 3.90
CA GLY A 210 13.65 0.54 4.72
C GLY A 210 14.35 1.08 5.95
N THR A 211 13.64 1.93 6.67
CA THR A 211 14.02 2.51 7.96
C THR A 211 12.81 2.50 8.88
N GLY A 212 13.01 2.71 10.16
CA GLY A 212 11.90 2.76 11.11
C GLY A 212 12.30 3.06 12.53
N PRO A 213 11.32 3.19 13.43
CA PRO A 213 11.59 3.52 14.83
C PRO A 213 12.38 2.42 15.56
N ASP A 214 12.26 1.16 15.14
CA ASP A 214 12.93 0.02 15.74
C ASP A 214 14.14 -0.47 14.90
N GLU A 215 14.71 0.36 14.03
CA GLU A 215 15.82 -0.02 13.12
C GLU A 215 17.00 -0.63 13.87
N GLN A 216 17.41 -0.02 14.99
CA GLN A 216 18.51 -0.53 15.79
C GLN A 216 18.20 -1.94 16.36
N LEU A 217 16.99 -2.12 16.88
CA LEU A 217 16.54 -3.43 17.40
C LEU A 217 16.54 -4.49 16.28
N VAL A 218 16.08 -4.15 15.10
CA VAL A 218 16.04 -5.08 13.95
C VAL A 218 17.46 -5.50 13.54
N LYS A 219 18.42 -4.57 13.53
CA LYS A 219 19.84 -4.87 13.27
C LYS A 219 20.44 -5.78 14.36
N GLU A 220 20.16 -5.50 15.64
CA GLU A 220 20.60 -6.34 16.76
C GLU A 220 20.01 -7.77 16.68
N GLN A 221 18.77 -7.92 16.25
CA GLN A 221 18.16 -9.24 16.00
C GLN A 221 18.89 -10.00 14.89
N CYS A 222 19.24 -9.33 13.77
CA CYS A 222 20.03 -9.92 12.71
C CYS A 222 21.40 -10.41 13.21
N SER A 223 22.14 -9.53 13.91
CA SER A 223 23.47 -9.82 14.47
C SER A 223 23.44 -10.96 15.48
N SER A 224 22.42 -10.99 16.37
CA SER A 224 22.27 -12.06 17.38
C SER A 224 22.02 -13.44 16.76
N MET A 225 21.58 -13.49 15.51
CA MET A 225 21.35 -14.71 14.73
C MET A 225 22.54 -15.06 13.82
N GLY A 226 23.62 -14.25 13.82
CA GLY A 226 24.83 -14.47 13.02
C GLY A 226 24.61 -14.29 11.52
N LEU A 227 23.80 -13.33 11.12
CA LEU A 227 23.43 -13.11 9.71
C LEU A 227 24.05 -11.85 9.08
N ASP A 228 24.95 -11.15 9.81
CA ASP A 228 25.51 -9.87 9.35
C ASP A 228 26.30 -9.98 8.04
N ASP A 229 27.02 -11.06 7.85
CA ASP A 229 27.89 -11.31 6.68
C ASP A 229 27.09 -11.56 5.39
N ILE A 230 25.82 -11.94 5.49
CA ILE A 230 24.94 -12.19 4.34
C ILE A 230 23.82 -11.16 4.19
N THR A 231 23.64 -10.25 5.17
CA THR A 231 22.52 -9.30 5.20
C THR A 231 22.98 -7.86 4.93
N THR A 232 22.33 -7.21 3.99
CA THR A 232 22.55 -5.80 3.67
C THR A 232 21.32 -4.98 4.04
N PHE A 233 21.49 -3.97 4.91
CA PHE A 233 20.48 -2.97 5.21
C PHE A 233 20.67 -1.74 4.32
N THR A 234 19.72 -1.44 3.43
CA THR A 234 19.85 -0.31 2.49
C THR A 234 19.46 1.04 3.08
N GLY A 235 18.74 1.04 4.21
CA GLY A 235 18.09 2.24 4.71
C GLY A 235 16.91 2.68 3.82
N HIS A 236 16.55 3.95 3.92
CA HIS A 236 15.49 4.53 3.08
C HIS A 236 16.00 4.67 1.64
N VAL A 237 15.19 4.20 0.69
CA VAL A 237 15.45 4.34 -0.74
C VAL A 237 14.31 5.10 -1.42
N SER A 238 14.64 5.90 -2.44
CA SER A 238 13.64 6.63 -3.23
C SER A 238 12.97 5.76 -4.30
N ASN A 239 13.65 4.71 -4.75
CA ASN A 239 13.19 3.78 -5.77
C ASN A 239 13.25 2.34 -5.21
N VAL A 240 12.12 1.86 -4.68
CA VAL A 240 12.00 0.52 -4.12
C VAL A 240 12.08 -0.55 -5.22
N GLN A 241 11.54 -0.27 -6.39
CA GLN A 241 11.49 -1.19 -7.52
C GLN A 241 12.91 -1.60 -7.96
N GLU A 242 13.85 -0.65 -7.97
CA GLU A 242 15.26 -0.94 -8.28
C GLU A 242 15.89 -1.92 -7.27
N GLN A 243 15.52 -1.83 -5.99
CA GLN A 243 16.01 -2.76 -4.98
C GLN A 243 15.32 -4.12 -5.12
N LEU A 244 14.01 -4.14 -5.33
CA LEU A 244 13.26 -5.39 -5.56
C LEU A 244 13.80 -6.16 -6.77
N GLY A 245 14.19 -5.45 -7.84
CA GLY A 245 14.81 -6.06 -9.01
C GLY A 245 16.13 -6.83 -8.74
N LYS A 246 16.77 -6.62 -7.58
CA LYS A 246 17.95 -7.36 -7.12
C LYS A 246 17.60 -8.65 -6.36
N GLY A 247 16.29 -8.90 -6.13
CA GLY A 247 15.80 -10.04 -5.37
C GLY A 247 15.33 -11.20 -6.26
N ASP A 248 15.34 -12.38 -5.68
CA ASP A 248 14.71 -13.59 -6.24
C ASP A 248 13.47 -13.99 -5.47
N ILE A 249 13.55 -13.87 -4.15
CA ILE A 249 12.50 -14.27 -3.20
C ILE A 249 12.18 -13.07 -2.31
N TYR A 250 10.93 -12.67 -2.28
CA TYR A 250 10.44 -11.63 -1.38
C TYR A 250 9.81 -12.26 -0.14
N VAL A 251 10.08 -11.70 1.03
CA VAL A 251 9.47 -12.13 2.30
C VAL A 251 8.69 -10.98 2.93
N LEU A 252 7.39 -11.20 3.19
CA LEU A 252 6.54 -10.31 3.98
C LEU A 252 6.20 -10.97 5.33
N PRO A 253 7.00 -10.75 6.38
CA PRO A 253 6.80 -11.43 7.66
C PRO A 253 5.80 -10.73 8.59
N SER A 254 5.16 -9.66 8.16
CA SER A 254 4.33 -8.75 8.96
C SER A 254 3.19 -9.45 9.69
N TYR A 255 3.01 -9.13 10.98
CA TYR A 255 1.92 -9.65 11.79
C TYR A 255 0.56 -9.06 11.44
N CYS A 256 0.54 -7.85 10.86
CA CYS A 256 -0.69 -7.19 10.43
C CYS A 256 -0.44 -6.35 9.18
N GLU A 257 -1.26 -6.55 8.17
CA GLU A 257 -1.28 -5.78 6.93
C GLU A 257 -2.71 -5.43 6.53
N ALA A 258 -2.98 -4.18 6.19
CA ALA A 258 -4.29 -3.81 5.66
C ALA A 258 -4.54 -4.42 4.27
N LEU A 259 -3.50 -4.51 3.44
CA LEU A 259 -3.48 -5.16 2.12
C LEU A 259 -2.14 -5.83 1.85
N GLY A 260 -1.01 -5.15 2.04
CA GLY A 260 0.33 -5.63 1.74
C GLY A 260 0.93 -5.00 0.49
N ILE A 261 0.96 -3.68 0.42
CA ILE A 261 1.47 -2.90 -0.73
C ILE A 261 2.86 -3.37 -1.16
N ALA A 262 3.77 -3.59 -0.21
CA ALA A 262 5.12 -4.04 -0.49
C ALA A 262 5.16 -5.45 -1.10
N LEU A 263 4.18 -6.30 -0.80
CA LEU A 263 4.02 -7.60 -1.45
C LEU A 263 3.53 -7.44 -2.89
N GLU A 264 2.56 -6.54 -3.13
CA GLU A 264 2.09 -6.25 -4.49
C GLU A 264 3.24 -5.68 -5.35
N GLU A 265 4.07 -4.78 -4.81
CA GLU A 265 5.28 -4.27 -5.47
C GLU A 265 6.27 -5.40 -5.83
N ALA A 266 6.47 -6.35 -4.91
CA ALA A 266 7.34 -7.49 -5.15
C ALA A 266 6.80 -8.46 -6.21
N MET A 267 5.49 -8.75 -6.19
CA MET A 267 4.81 -9.53 -7.22
C MET A 267 4.92 -8.84 -8.59
N ALA A 268 4.72 -7.53 -8.63
CA ALA A 268 4.84 -6.72 -9.84
C ALA A 268 6.26 -6.75 -10.43
N GLN A 269 7.29 -6.86 -9.59
CA GLN A 269 8.69 -7.07 -10.01
C GLN A 269 9.00 -8.53 -10.37
N GLY A 270 8.03 -9.43 -10.27
CA GLY A 270 8.19 -10.85 -10.61
C GLY A 270 9.08 -11.60 -9.62
N LEU A 271 8.98 -11.35 -8.33
CA LEU A 271 9.64 -12.12 -7.30
C LEU A 271 8.76 -13.31 -6.87
N ALA A 272 9.38 -14.43 -6.51
CA ALA A 272 8.69 -15.47 -5.75
C ALA A 272 8.44 -14.95 -4.33
N CYS A 273 7.21 -15.04 -3.84
CA CYS A 273 6.86 -14.41 -2.57
C CYS A 273 6.55 -15.44 -1.48
N ILE A 274 6.99 -15.14 -0.27
CA ILE A 274 6.57 -15.79 0.97
C ILE A 274 5.94 -14.72 1.84
N ALA A 275 4.75 -14.97 2.36
CA ALA A 275 4.10 -14.01 3.24
C ALA A 275 3.39 -14.69 4.41
N ARG A 276 3.24 -13.96 5.50
CA ARG A 276 2.35 -14.35 6.60
C ARG A 276 0.90 -14.13 6.19
N ARG A 277 0.02 -15.07 6.51
CA ARG A 277 -1.44 -14.95 6.32
C ARG A 277 -2.00 -13.92 7.30
N SER A 278 -1.80 -12.64 7.01
CA SER A 278 -2.21 -11.53 7.86
C SER A 278 -3.06 -10.51 7.11
N GLY A 279 -4.11 -10.03 7.75
CA GLY A 279 -4.96 -8.98 7.20
C GLY A 279 -5.51 -9.25 5.80
N GLY A 280 -5.27 -8.32 4.88
CA GLY A 280 -5.70 -8.39 3.48
C GLY A 280 -4.76 -9.20 2.57
N VAL A 281 -3.63 -9.72 3.06
CA VAL A 281 -2.68 -10.49 2.25
C VAL A 281 -3.33 -11.66 1.49
N PRO A 282 -4.27 -12.45 2.08
CA PRO A 282 -4.94 -13.52 1.35
C PRO A 282 -5.75 -13.05 0.13
N GLU A 283 -6.22 -11.81 0.10
CA GLU A 283 -7.03 -11.26 -1.00
C GLU A 283 -6.22 -11.07 -2.29
N ILE A 284 -4.91 -10.84 -2.15
CA ILE A 284 -3.99 -10.59 -3.25
C ILE A 284 -3.17 -11.83 -3.62
N TRP A 285 -3.22 -12.90 -2.83
CA TRP A 285 -2.40 -14.10 -2.99
C TRP A 285 -2.81 -14.96 -4.21
N PRO A 286 -1.84 -15.53 -4.97
CA PRO A 286 -2.15 -16.51 -6.00
C PRO A 286 -2.75 -17.79 -5.42
N THR A 287 -3.81 -18.32 -6.01
CA THR A 287 -4.50 -19.52 -5.50
C THR A 287 -3.61 -20.75 -5.44
N ASP A 288 -2.73 -20.91 -6.41
CA ASP A 288 -1.89 -22.11 -6.60
C ASP A 288 -0.60 -22.08 -5.75
N GLN A 289 -0.32 -20.98 -5.04
CA GLN A 289 0.88 -20.80 -4.22
C GLN A 289 0.56 -20.84 -2.71
N GLY A 290 -0.42 -21.64 -2.29
CA GLY A 290 -0.91 -21.67 -0.91
C GLY A 290 0.13 -22.10 0.13
N SER A 291 1.11 -22.94 -0.22
CA SER A 291 2.18 -23.41 0.66
C SER A 291 3.19 -22.30 1.05
N LEU A 292 3.27 -21.24 0.25
CA LEU A 292 4.15 -20.09 0.51
C LEU A 292 3.47 -19.00 1.35
N LEU A 293 2.16 -19.14 1.62
CA LEU A 293 1.39 -18.29 2.51
C LEU A 293 1.37 -18.93 3.92
N VAL A 294 2.36 -18.59 4.73
CA VAL A 294 2.55 -19.19 6.06
C VAL A 294 1.49 -18.74 7.07
N GLN A 295 1.30 -19.51 8.14
CA GLN A 295 0.25 -19.26 9.13
C GLN A 295 0.41 -17.90 9.82
N ALA A 296 -0.72 -17.33 10.27
CA ALA A 296 -0.73 -16.01 10.93
C ALA A 296 0.14 -15.95 12.20
N HIS A 297 0.23 -17.05 12.94
CA HIS A 297 0.99 -17.18 14.19
C HIS A 297 2.28 -18.01 14.02
N ASP A 298 2.84 -18.02 12.78
CA ASP A 298 4.13 -18.68 12.55
C ASP A 298 5.24 -18.00 13.35
N ASP A 299 6.07 -18.80 14.02
CA ASP A 299 7.24 -18.34 14.76
C ASP A 299 8.52 -18.24 13.90
N GLY A 300 8.36 -18.39 12.60
CA GLY A 300 9.43 -18.47 11.60
C GLY A 300 9.72 -19.89 11.12
N SER A 301 9.12 -20.92 11.70
CA SER A 301 9.38 -22.32 11.32
C SER A 301 8.81 -22.67 9.95
N ASN A 302 7.53 -22.39 9.70
CA ASN A 302 6.93 -22.60 8.37
C ASN A 302 7.57 -21.68 7.32
N MET A 303 7.94 -20.47 7.72
CA MET A 303 8.68 -19.55 6.85
C MET A 303 10.06 -20.12 6.46
N ALA A 304 10.75 -20.81 7.39
CA ALA A 304 12.02 -21.47 7.10
C ALA A 304 11.83 -22.62 6.08
N GLU A 305 10.77 -23.42 6.22
CA GLU A 305 10.45 -24.49 5.26
C GLU A 305 10.14 -23.90 3.87
N ALA A 306 9.35 -22.85 3.79
CA ALA A 306 9.05 -22.17 2.54
C ALA A 306 10.31 -21.56 1.90
N LEU A 307 11.17 -20.90 2.69
CA LEU A 307 12.45 -20.35 2.22
C LEU A 307 13.38 -21.46 1.71
N TYR A 308 13.52 -22.54 2.49
CA TYR A 308 14.35 -23.67 2.09
C TYR A 308 13.87 -24.26 0.76
N SER A 309 12.56 -24.47 0.62
CA SER A 309 12.00 -24.99 -0.62
C SER A 309 12.32 -24.11 -1.81
N LEU A 310 12.11 -22.79 -1.72
CA LEU A 310 12.41 -21.87 -2.82
C LEU A 310 13.90 -21.73 -3.10
N LEU A 311 14.73 -21.68 -2.07
CA LEU A 311 16.18 -21.50 -2.21
C LEU A 311 16.88 -22.74 -2.79
N THR A 312 16.31 -23.93 -2.68
CA THR A 312 16.87 -25.18 -3.19
C THR A 312 16.27 -25.64 -4.52
N LEU A 313 15.17 -25.01 -4.98
CA LEU A 313 14.53 -25.34 -6.25
C LEU A 313 15.51 -25.20 -7.45
N PRO A 314 15.37 -26.02 -8.50
CA PRO A 314 15.99 -25.73 -9.79
C PRO A 314 15.58 -24.35 -10.32
N GLY A 315 16.48 -23.68 -11.07
CA GLY A 315 16.23 -22.32 -11.57
C GLY A 315 14.94 -22.20 -12.39
N GLU A 316 14.68 -23.15 -13.28
CA GLU A 316 13.45 -23.17 -14.11
C GLU A 316 12.17 -23.29 -13.28
N ALA A 317 12.19 -24.11 -12.22
CA ALA A 317 11.04 -24.24 -11.32
C ALA A 317 10.79 -22.93 -10.54
N LEU A 318 11.85 -22.29 -10.04
CA LEU A 318 11.72 -20.98 -9.39
C LEU A 318 11.19 -19.91 -10.37
N LEU A 319 11.64 -19.90 -11.63
CA LEU A 319 11.10 -19.01 -12.66
C LEU A 319 9.61 -19.26 -12.92
N GLY A 320 9.15 -20.50 -12.85
CA GLY A 320 7.72 -20.83 -12.92
C GLY A 320 6.94 -20.13 -11.81
N ILE A 321 7.38 -20.28 -10.55
CA ILE A 321 6.74 -19.62 -9.40
C ILE A 321 6.77 -18.09 -9.52
N LYS A 322 7.90 -17.52 -9.93
CA LYS A 322 8.04 -16.08 -10.18
C LYS A 322 7.00 -15.59 -11.22
N LYS A 323 6.76 -16.34 -12.28
CA LYS A 323 5.76 -16.04 -13.31
C LYS A 323 4.34 -16.07 -12.75
N ASP A 324 4.02 -16.99 -11.85
CA ASP A 324 2.69 -17.10 -11.24
C ASP A 324 2.38 -15.85 -10.40
N PHE A 325 3.34 -15.39 -9.59
CA PHE A 325 3.22 -14.15 -8.83
C PHE A 325 3.09 -12.93 -9.73
N TYR A 326 3.90 -12.86 -10.79
CA TYR A 326 3.81 -11.77 -11.77
C TYR A 326 2.46 -11.78 -12.50
N ALA A 327 1.99 -12.94 -12.94
CA ALA A 327 0.69 -13.08 -13.60
C ALA A 327 -0.45 -12.62 -12.67
N ARG A 328 -0.37 -12.93 -11.38
CA ARG A 328 -1.32 -12.45 -10.38
C ARG A 328 -1.30 -10.92 -10.25
N ALA A 329 -0.12 -10.30 -10.29
CA ALA A 329 0.02 -8.84 -10.28
C ALA A 329 -0.60 -8.22 -11.54
N VAL A 330 -0.32 -8.76 -12.72
CA VAL A 330 -0.90 -8.31 -13.99
C VAL A 330 -2.43 -8.36 -13.96
N GLN A 331 -3.01 -9.45 -13.46
CA GLN A 331 -4.46 -9.63 -13.42
C GLN A 331 -5.16 -8.78 -12.36
N GLY A 332 -4.49 -8.51 -11.24
CA GLY A 332 -5.13 -7.93 -10.06
C GLY A 332 -4.77 -6.49 -9.74
N PHE A 333 -3.57 -6.03 -10.14
CA PHE A 333 -3.00 -4.77 -9.65
C PHE A 333 -2.52 -3.83 -10.76
N HIS A 334 -2.89 -4.09 -12.00
CA HIS A 334 -2.54 -3.19 -13.10
C HIS A 334 -3.26 -1.85 -12.93
N VAL A 335 -2.52 -0.75 -13.02
CA VAL A 335 -3.03 0.60 -12.74
C VAL A 335 -4.25 0.97 -13.59
N GLU A 336 -4.26 0.60 -14.86
CA GLU A 336 -5.37 0.88 -15.77
C GLU A 336 -6.66 0.15 -15.37
N GLU A 337 -6.55 -1.11 -14.94
CA GLU A 337 -7.71 -1.88 -14.49
C GLU A 337 -8.29 -1.32 -13.19
N GLN A 338 -7.45 -0.90 -12.26
CA GLN A 338 -7.92 -0.27 -11.03
C GLN A 338 -8.52 1.11 -11.30
N ALA A 339 -7.91 1.90 -12.19
CA ALA A 339 -8.46 3.18 -12.63
C ALA A 339 -9.84 2.98 -13.29
N ARG A 340 -10.00 1.96 -14.13
CA ARG A 340 -11.29 1.59 -14.73
C ARG A 340 -12.34 1.27 -13.66
N LYS A 341 -12.01 0.47 -12.65
CA LYS A 341 -12.92 0.15 -11.53
C LYS A 341 -13.31 1.40 -10.73
N VAL A 342 -12.33 2.28 -10.46
CA VAL A 342 -12.60 3.56 -9.80
C VAL A 342 -13.51 4.41 -10.67
N GLU A 343 -13.21 4.55 -11.95
CA GLU A 343 -14.01 5.30 -12.92
C GLU A 343 -15.44 4.80 -13.01
N GLU A 344 -15.66 3.49 -13.21
CA GLU A 344 -16.99 2.87 -13.25
C GLU A 344 -17.78 3.11 -11.97
N TRP A 345 -17.11 3.00 -10.82
CA TRP A 345 -17.75 3.29 -9.55
C TRP A 345 -18.07 4.79 -9.39
N LEU A 346 -17.23 5.69 -9.90
CA LEU A 346 -17.49 7.13 -9.93
C LEU A 346 -18.68 7.46 -10.83
N PHE A 347 -18.78 6.86 -12.03
CA PHE A 347 -19.92 7.09 -12.94
C PHE A 347 -21.26 6.63 -12.37
N ASN A 348 -21.29 5.62 -11.51
CA ASN A 348 -22.48 5.19 -10.79
C ASN A 348 -22.94 6.18 -9.69
N ILE A 349 -22.30 7.36 -9.62
CA ILE A 349 -22.70 8.45 -8.71
C ILE A 349 -23.81 9.33 -9.37
N TYR A 350 -23.86 9.36 -10.67
CA TYR A 350 -24.81 10.11 -11.49
C TYR A 350 -25.89 9.18 -12.06
#